data_2c6177b34fb6fb25cfb47eeac5ff2564
#
_entry.id   2c6177b34fb6fb25cfb47eeac5ff2564
#
_cell.length_a   1.000
_cell.length_b   1.000
_cell.length_c   1.000
_cell.angle_alpha   90.00
_cell.angle_beta   90.00
_cell.angle_gamma   90.00
#
_symmetry.space_group_name_H-M   'P 1'
#
loop_
_entity.id
_entity.type
_entity.pdbx_description
1 polymer ?
#
loop_
_entity_poly.entity_id
_entity_poly.type
_entity_poly.pdbx_seq_one_letter_code
_entity_poly.pdbx_strand_id
1 'polypeptide(L)'
;MTFDVEKTRKDFPILSREIQGNNLTYLDNAASSQKPIDVLEGIKQFESNDYSNVHRGLHTLSVLSTSAYEESRKIVQKFLNAKSLEEIIFTSGGTVSYTHLRAHET
;
A
#
# COMPACT_ATOMS: atom_id res chain seq x y z
N MET A 1 -5.28 -22.28 15.27
CA MET A 1 -5.79 -21.81 13.96
C MET A 1 -4.77 -22.15 12.88
N THR A 2 -5.15 -22.90 11.89
CA THR A 2 -4.24 -23.34 10.82
C THR A 2 -4.28 -22.33 9.67
N PHE A 3 -3.13 -21.92 9.18
CA PHE A 3 -3.03 -21.04 8.02
C PHE A 3 -3.43 -21.81 6.75
N ASP A 4 -4.43 -21.31 6.03
CA ASP A 4 -4.89 -21.93 4.80
C ASP A 4 -4.23 -21.27 3.60
N VAL A 5 -3.20 -21.93 3.07
CA VAL A 5 -2.39 -21.42 1.94
C VAL A 5 -3.25 -21.25 0.69
N GLU A 6 -4.10 -22.22 0.37
CA GLU A 6 -4.90 -22.16 -0.86
C GLU A 6 -5.92 -21.03 -0.81
N LYS A 7 -6.54 -20.81 0.33
CA LYS A 7 -7.47 -19.68 0.53
C LYS A 7 -6.75 -18.35 0.36
N THR A 8 -5.58 -18.21 0.98
CA THR A 8 -4.78 -16.98 0.88
C THR A 8 -4.31 -16.74 -0.54
N ARG A 9 -3.87 -17.79 -1.26
CA ARG A 9 -3.43 -17.65 -2.65
C ARG A 9 -4.55 -17.11 -3.56
N LYS A 10 -5.79 -17.43 -3.30
CA LYS A 10 -6.93 -16.94 -4.08
C LYS A 10 -7.13 -15.44 -3.99
N ASP A 11 -6.65 -14.81 -2.92
CA ASP A 11 -6.73 -13.37 -2.76
C ASP A 11 -5.75 -12.62 -3.68
N PHE A 12 -4.79 -13.34 -4.29
CA PHE A 12 -3.77 -12.75 -5.16
C PHE A 12 -3.98 -13.26 -6.60
N PRO A 13 -4.63 -12.47 -7.47
CA PRO A 13 -4.97 -12.92 -8.81
C PRO A 13 -3.78 -13.44 -9.65
N ILE A 14 -2.61 -12.83 -9.47
CA ILE A 14 -1.42 -13.22 -10.23
C ILE A 14 -0.98 -14.66 -9.94
N LEU A 15 -1.28 -15.18 -8.75
CA LEU A 15 -0.87 -16.53 -8.36
C LEU A 15 -1.64 -17.63 -9.09
N SER A 16 -2.73 -17.30 -9.80
CA SER A 16 -3.44 -18.24 -10.64
C SER A 16 -2.83 -18.37 -12.04
N ARG A 17 -1.84 -17.52 -12.37
CA ARG A 17 -1.15 -17.56 -13.65
C ARG A 17 -0.25 -18.79 -13.75
N GLU A 18 -0.18 -19.37 -14.93
CA GLU A 18 0.76 -20.44 -15.23
C GLU A 18 1.96 -19.90 -16.04
N ILE A 19 3.15 -20.40 -15.74
CA ILE A 19 4.39 -20.08 -16.45
C ILE A 19 4.94 -21.38 -16.98
N GLN A 20 5.05 -21.47 -18.31
CA GLN A 20 5.57 -22.66 -19.00
C GLN A 20 4.84 -23.95 -18.58
N GLY A 21 3.51 -23.86 -18.41
CA GLY A 21 2.68 -24.98 -18.04
C GLY A 21 2.67 -25.33 -16.54
N ASN A 22 3.37 -24.58 -15.72
CA ASN A 22 3.45 -24.78 -14.28
C ASN A 22 2.81 -23.61 -13.52
N ASN A 23 2.25 -23.88 -12.35
CA ASN A 23 1.73 -22.85 -11.47
C ASN A 23 2.85 -21.90 -11.06
N LEU A 24 2.52 -20.60 -11.01
CA LEU A 24 3.48 -19.60 -10.61
C LEU A 24 3.96 -19.82 -9.19
N THR A 25 5.28 -19.85 -9.03
CA THR A 25 5.97 -19.75 -7.74
C THR A 25 6.72 -18.43 -7.71
N TYR A 26 6.30 -17.50 -6.84
CA TYR A 26 6.89 -16.17 -6.76
C TYR A 26 7.63 -16.03 -5.43
N LEU A 27 8.94 -15.83 -5.47
CA LEU A 27 9.79 -15.77 -4.28
C LEU A 27 10.55 -14.44 -4.15
N ASP A 28 10.10 -13.42 -4.86
CA ASP A 28 10.79 -12.12 -4.93
C ASP A 28 10.01 -10.97 -4.27
N ASN A 29 9.18 -11.29 -3.28
CA ASN A 29 8.37 -10.28 -2.58
C ASN A 29 9.23 -9.26 -1.80
N ALA A 30 10.47 -9.61 -1.45
CA ALA A 30 11.38 -8.67 -0.79
C ALA A 30 11.74 -7.49 -1.72
N ALA A 31 11.84 -7.74 -3.01
CA ALA A 31 12.09 -6.69 -3.99
C ALA A 31 10.80 -6.00 -4.42
N SER A 32 9.74 -6.77 -4.66
CA SER A 32 8.46 -6.25 -5.12
C SER A 32 7.33 -7.17 -4.67
N SER A 33 6.52 -6.71 -3.74
CA SER A 33 5.41 -7.50 -3.21
C SER A 33 4.25 -7.57 -4.19
N GLN A 34 3.67 -8.76 -4.33
CA GLN A 34 2.44 -8.91 -5.07
C GLN A 34 1.27 -8.30 -4.27
N LYS A 35 0.22 -7.89 -4.96
CA LYS A 35 -0.91 -7.20 -4.36
C LYS A 35 -2.15 -8.08 -4.34
N PRO A 36 -2.85 -8.14 -3.19
CA PRO A 36 -4.14 -8.84 -3.14
C PRO A 36 -5.21 -8.07 -3.91
N ILE A 37 -6.29 -8.79 -4.24
CA ILE A 37 -7.38 -8.24 -5.05
C ILE A 37 -7.98 -6.97 -4.44
N ASP A 38 -8.12 -6.90 -3.12
CA ASP A 38 -8.69 -5.74 -2.46
C ASP A 38 -7.84 -4.48 -2.68
N VAL A 39 -6.51 -4.62 -2.69
CA VAL A 39 -5.61 -3.51 -2.98
C VAL A 39 -5.71 -3.08 -4.44
N LEU A 40 -5.75 -4.05 -5.36
CA LEU A 40 -5.88 -3.75 -6.81
C LEU A 40 -7.19 -3.03 -7.11
N GLU A 41 -8.30 -3.50 -6.56
CA GLU A 41 -9.60 -2.86 -6.74
C GLU A 41 -9.65 -1.48 -6.07
N GLY A 42 -9.02 -1.32 -4.91
CA GLY A 42 -8.93 -0.03 -4.22
C GLY A 42 -8.17 1.00 -5.05
N ILE A 43 -7.05 0.63 -5.65
CA ILE A 43 -6.27 1.50 -6.53
C ILE A 43 -7.12 1.89 -7.75
N LYS A 44 -7.78 0.92 -8.37
CA LYS A 44 -8.63 1.17 -9.54
C LYS A 44 -9.75 2.15 -9.22
N GLN A 45 -10.45 1.96 -8.10
CA GLN A 45 -11.53 2.83 -7.66
C GLN A 45 -11.02 4.24 -7.38
N PHE A 46 -9.92 4.37 -6.67
CA PHE A 46 -9.35 5.66 -6.36
C PHE A 46 -8.91 6.42 -7.62
N GLU A 47 -8.14 5.78 -8.48
CA GLU A 47 -7.65 6.44 -9.70
C GLU A 47 -8.77 6.74 -10.71
N SER A 48 -9.83 5.94 -10.73
CA SER A 48 -10.96 6.15 -11.63
C SER A 48 -11.88 7.27 -11.18
N ASN A 49 -11.96 7.56 -9.88
CA ASN A 49 -12.99 8.44 -9.34
C ASN A 49 -12.46 9.67 -8.60
N ASP A 50 -11.34 9.53 -7.85
CA ASP A 50 -10.96 10.55 -6.86
C ASP A 50 -9.53 11.08 -7.02
N TYR A 51 -8.72 10.48 -7.88
CA TYR A 51 -7.28 10.77 -7.96
C TYR A 51 -7.00 12.25 -8.22
N SER A 52 -6.17 12.84 -7.37
CA SER A 52 -5.66 14.20 -7.52
C SER A 52 -4.49 14.44 -6.56
N ASN A 53 -3.95 15.63 -6.57
CA ASN A 53 -2.86 16.02 -5.67
C ASN A 53 -3.32 16.06 -4.22
N VAL A 54 -2.50 15.49 -3.34
CA VAL A 54 -2.73 15.51 -1.90
C VAL A 54 -2.13 16.79 -1.32
N HIS A 55 -2.88 17.45 -0.44
CA HIS A 55 -2.47 18.66 0.32
C HIS A 55 -2.19 19.91 -0.52
N ARG A 56 -2.46 19.91 -1.83
CA ARG A 56 -2.06 21.01 -2.70
C ARG A 56 -3.20 21.76 -3.39
N GLY A 57 -4.41 21.20 -3.38
CA GLY A 57 -5.53 21.80 -4.07
C GLY A 57 -6.70 22.08 -3.15
N LEU A 58 -7.55 23.02 -3.56
CA LEU A 58 -8.78 23.35 -2.85
C LEU A 58 -10.01 22.77 -3.53
N HIS A 59 -9.83 22.15 -4.71
CA HIS A 59 -10.95 21.52 -5.43
C HIS A 59 -11.34 20.18 -4.82
N THR A 60 -12.54 19.73 -5.15
CA THR A 60 -13.16 18.54 -4.56
C THR A 60 -12.27 17.29 -4.61
N LEU A 61 -11.66 17.00 -5.77
CA LEU A 61 -10.82 15.81 -5.91
C LEU A 61 -9.59 15.87 -5.01
N SER A 62 -8.98 17.04 -4.85
CA SER A 62 -7.85 17.21 -3.95
C SER A 62 -8.26 17.00 -2.49
N VAL A 63 -9.42 17.49 -2.10
CA VAL A 63 -9.97 17.27 -0.75
C VAL A 63 -10.21 15.79 -0.50
N LEU A 64 -10.82 15.08 -1.46
CA LEU A 64 -11.07 13.64 -1.35
C LEU A 64 -9.77 12.84 -1.29
N SER A 65 -8.79 13.18 -2.11
CA SER A 65 -7.48 12.51 -2.11
C SER A 65 -6.75 12.72 -0.79
N THR A 66 -6.76 13.94 -0.26
CA THR A 66 -6.15 14.27 1.03
C THR A 66 -6.84 13.50 2.15
N SER A 67 -8.16 13.46 2.14
CA SER A 67 -8.94 12.74 3.14
C SER A 67 -8.62 11.24 3.14
N ALA A 68 -8.55 10.62 1.96
CA ALA A 68 -8.19 9.21 1.82
C ALA A 68 -6.77 8.94 2.31
N TYR A 69 -5.82 9.82 1.98
CA TYR A 69 -4.43 9.71 2.42
C TYR A 69 -4.33 9.76 3.95
N GLU A 70 -4.96 10.76 4.57
CA GLU A 70 -4.93 10.91 6.03
C GLU A 70 -5.65 9.77 6.74
N GLU A 71 -6.74 9.27 6.18
CA GLU A 71 -7.44 8.10 6.73
C GLU A 71 -6.56 6.85 6.69
N SER A 72 -5.81 6.67 5.61
CA SER A 72 -4.84 5.57 5.51
C SER A 72 -3.78 5.64 6.60
N ARG A 73 -3.27 6.83 6.90
CA ARG A 73 -2.32 7.03 7.99
C ARG A 73 -2.92 6.63 9.34
N LYS A 74 -4.17 6.99 9.59
CA LYS A 74 -4.86 6.63 10.83
C LYS A 74 -5.03 5.11 10.96
N ILE A 75 -5.36 4.44 9.87
CA ILE A 75 -5.50 2.98 9.85
C ILE A 75 -4.15 2.31 10.20
N VAL A 76 -3.06 2.78 9.62
CA VAL A 76 -1.72 2.25 9.90
C VAL A 76 -1.32 2.55 11.35
N GLN A 77 -1.60 3.76 11.83
CA GLN A 77 -1.36 4.12 13.23
C GLN A 77 -2.03 3.14 14.18
N LYS A 78 -3.30 2.87 13.95
CA LYS A 78 -4.08 1.94 14.77
C LYS A 78 -3.54 0.52 14.70
N PHE A 79 -3.21 0.06 13.48
CA PHE A 79 -2.68 -1.29 13.27
C PHE A 79 -1.35 -1.50 14.00
N LEU A 80 -0.47 -0.50 13.99
CA LEU A 80 0.83 -0.56 14.65
C LEU A 80 0.76 -0.17 16.14
N ASN A 81 -0.39 0.26 16.61
CA ASN A 81 -0.57 0.76 17.97
C ASN A 81 0.38 1.93 18.30
N ALA A 82 0.61 2.80 17.32
CA ALA A 82 1.42 3.99 17.50
C ALA A 82 0.67 5.04 18.32
N LYS A 83 1.36 5.76 19.18
CA LYS A 83 0.76 6.74 20.09
C LYS A 83 0.23 7.97 19.38
N SER A 84 0.89 8.37 18.29
CA SER A 84 0.58 9.60 17.56
C SER A 84 0.55 9.35 16.07
N LEU A 85 -0.35 10.04 15.37
CA LEU A 85 -0.40 10.01 13.91
C LEU A 85 0.91 10.52 13.29
N GLU A 86 1.61 11.41 13.98
CA GLU A 86 2.89 11.96 13.54
C GLU A 86 4.00 10.91 13.43
N GLU A 87 3.84 9.77 14.08
CA GLU A 87 4.78 8.65 13.96
C GLU A 87 4.63 7.88 12.64
N ILE A 88 3.57 8.15 11.88
CA ILE A 88 3.30 7.44 10.61
C ILE A 88 3.72 8.32 9.45
N ILE A 89 4.75 7.88 8.73
CA ILE A 89 5.30 8.59 7.58
C ILE A 89 5.32 7.63 6.39
N PHE A 90 4.61 7.99 5.31
CA PHE A 90 4.66 7.23 4.07
C PHE A 90 5.85 7.68 3.24
N THR A 91 6.61 6.71 2.72
CA THR A 91 7.81 6.95 1.93
C THR A 91 7.75 6.15 0.64
N SER A 92 8.57 6.52 -0.33
CA SER A 92 8.61 5.82 -1.61
C SER A 92 9.58 4.63 -1.65
N GLY A 93 10.43 4.48 -0.63
CA GLY A 93 11.34 3.35 -0.52
C GLY A 93 12.21 3.46 0.73
N GLY A 94 12.67 2.32 1.23
CA GLY A 94 13.36 2.26 2.52
C GLY A 94 14.73 2.93 2.55
N THR A 95 15.59 2.60 1.61
CA THR A 95 16.99 3.06 1.63
C THR A 95 17.12 4.57 1.46
N VAL A 96 16.53 5.12 0.41
CA VAL A 96 16.61 6.56 0.11
C VAL A 96 15.85 7.35 1.18
N SER A 97 14.69 6.87 1.57
CA SER A 97 13.84 7.55 2.56
C SER A 97 14.52 7.60 3.93
N TYR A 98 15.14 6.52 4.36
CA TYR A 98 15.88 6.49 5.62
C TYR A 98 17.04 7.49 5.61
N THR A 99 17.83 7.50 4.55
CA THR A 99 18.95 8.43 4.40
C THR A 99 18.45 9.88 4.45
N HIS A 100 17.37 10.17 3.76
CA HIS A 100 16.80 11.51 3.70
C HIS A 100 16.25 11.97 5.05
N LEU A 101 15.49 11.13 5.75
CA LEU A 101 14.94 11.44 7.06
C LEU A 101 16.07 11.67 8.08
N ARG A 102 17.08 10.80 8.07
CA ARG A 102 18.21 10.94 9.00
C ARG A 102 18.98 12.24 8.78
N ALA A 103 19.07 12.72 7.57
CA ALA A 103 19.73 13.99 7.27
C ALA A 103 19.04 15.19 7.92
N HIS A 104 17.75 15.08 8.24
CA HIS A 104 16.98 16.13 8.89
C HIS A 104 17.01 16.06 10.42
N GLU A 105 17.54 15.00 11.00
CA GLU A 105 17.65 14.84 12.45
C GLU A 105 18.83 15.58 13.05
N THR A 106 19.76 16.00 12.23
CA THR A 106 20.93 16.76 12.64
C THR A 106 20.80 18.21 12.20
#